data_c32225e627f4d2fd75391ef58d931cde
#
_entry.id   c32225e627f4d2fd75391ef58d931cde
#
_cell.length_a   1.000
_cell.length_b   1.000
_cell.length_c   1.000
_cell.angle_alpha   90.00
_cell.angle_beta   90.00
_cell.angle_gamma   90.00
#
_symmetry.space_group_name_H-M   'P 1'
#
loop_
_entity.id
_entity.type
_entity.pdbx_description
1 polymer ?
#
loop_
_entity_poly.entity_id
_entity_poly.type
_entity_poly.pdbx_seq_one_letter_code
_entity_poly.pdbx_strand_id
1 'polypeptide(L)'
;MFRDNPVNVENIRTSDSMQRFRRVEELLDSTGKVNPVNAAAILRDKKGLGGEPLGYCNELAINQLLAMHSVIFRPAERKIWVSTSPWQCGRFVCYDLDDVFGADASGFESSSEVIPEDPFVHSRDFADVLEFKRLLPVMQKAARSGRHVPEDSLRHFVSLDSLYFKAYDVAGDCYLSSGRAAQAAASYRHALTLPMKPSEYQHIETKLGKIR
;
A
#
# COMPACT_ATOMS: atom_id res chain seq x y z
N MET A 1 18.02 1.21 23.65
CA MET A 1 19.31 1.32 22.94
C MET A 1 19.17 1.90 21.52
N PHE A 2 18.06 1.71 20.79
CA PHE A 2 17.85 2.30 19.45
C PHE A 2 16.97 3.54 19.41
N ARG A 3 16.22 3.82 20.48
CA ARG A 3 15.18 4.88 20.53
C ARG A 3 15.75 6.27 20.29
N ASP A 4 16.93 6.55 20.83
CA ASP A 4 17.59 7.87 20.78
C ASP A 4 18.68 7.97 19.71
N ASN A 5 18.79 6.98 18.83
CA ASN A 5 19.71 7.03 17.71
C ASN A 5 19.22 8.12 16.72
N PRO A 6 20.08 9.12 16.35
CA PRO A 6 19.67 10.21 15.47
C PRO A 6 19.07 9.75 14.13
N VAL A 7 19.60 8.66 13.55
CA VAL A 7 19.08 8.08 12.32
C VAL A 7 17.66 7.53 12.52
N ASN A 8 17.40 6.88 13.66
CA ASN A 8 16.07 6.36 13.98
C ASN A 8 15.07 7.50 14.26
N VAL A 9 15.50 8.54 14.99
CA VAL A 9 14.67 9.74 15.24
C VAL A 9 14.27 10.39 13.92
N GLU A 10 15.20 10.58 13.00
CA GLU A 10 14.93 11.14 11.69
C GLU A 10 14.02 10.23 10.85
N ASN A 11 14.25 8.92 10.87
CA ASN A 11 13.39 7.97 10.18
C ASN A 11 11.95 7.99 10.73
N ILE A 12 11.78 8.02 12.05
CA ILE A 12 10.45 8.16 12.68
C ILE A 12 9.74 9.45 12.21
N ARG A 13 10.49 10.53 12.09
CA ARG A 13 9.94 11.85 11.72
C ARG A 13 9.55 11.93 10.24
N THR A 14 10.30 11.28 9.36
CA THR A 14 10.20 11.47 7.90
C THR A 14 9.55 10.31 7.14
N SER A 15 9.46 9.13 7.79
CA SER A 15 8.89 7.94 7.15
C SER A 15 7.40 7.75 7.46
N ASP A 16 6.80 6.87 6.72
CA ASP A 16 5.44 6.39 6.85
C ASP A 16 5.25 5.35 7.99
N SER A 17 6.36 4.85 8.56
CA SER A 17 6.35 3.76 9.55
C SER A 17 5.54 4.10 10.80
N MET A 18 5.63 5.34 11.30
CA MET A 18 4.85 5.77 12.48
C MET A 18 3.35 5.81 12.22
N GLN A 19 2.93 6.18 11.00
CA GLN A 19 1.53 6.16 10.60
C GLN A 19 0.96 4.74 10.66
N ARG A 20 1.67 3.78 10.04
CA ARG A 20 1.27 2.37 10.07
C ARG A 20 1.28 1.80 11.48
N PHE A 21 2.30 2.13 12.28
CA PHE A 21 2.38 1.70 13.68
C PHE A 21 1.16 2.15 14.48
N ARG A 22 0.82 3.45 14.43
CA ARG A 22 -0.37 3.99 15.11
C ARG A 22 -1.67 3.39 14.58
N ARG A 23 -1.75 3.12 13.28
CA ARG A 23 -2.93 2.45 12.71
C ARG A 23 -3.09 1.03 13.22
N VAL A 24 -1.99 0.30 13.39
CA VAL A 24 -2.01 -1.02 14.03
C VAL A 24 -2.50 -0.91 15.48
N GLU A 25 -2.02 0.08 16.26
CA GLU A 25 -2.50 0.31 17.64
C GLU A 25 -4.01 0.58 17.68
N GLU A 26 -4.54 1.48 16.83
CA GLU A 26 -6.00 1.74 16.74
C GLU A 26 -6.80 0.45 16.46
N LEU A 27 -6.32 -0.36 15.53
CA LEU A 27 -7.00 -1.60 15.13
C LEU A 27 -6.94 -2.65 16.23
N LEU A 28 -5.81 -2.76 16.94
CA LEU A 28 -5.66 -3.65 18.09
C LEU A 28 -6.59 -3.24 19.25
N ASP A 29 -6.65 -1.95 19.58
CA ASP A 29 -7.51 -1.41 20.64
C ASP A 29 -9.00 -1.67 20.34
N SER A 30 -9.41 -1.55 19.09
CA SER A 30 -10.79 -1.80 18.67
C SER A 30 -11.15 -3.29 18.56
N THR A 31 -10.15 -4.16 18.36
CA THR A 31 -10.36 -5.59 18.14
C THR A 31 -10.51 -6.38 19.45
N GLY A 32 -9.90 -5.92 20.53
CA GLY A 32 -9.85 -6.64 21.80
C GLY A 32 -8.93 -7.88 21.72
N LYS A 33 -9.48 -9.08 21.93
CA LYS A 33 -8.67 -10.31 21.88
C LYS A 33 -8.33 -10.67 20.42
N VAL A 34 -7.05 -10.62 20.10
CA VAL A 34 -6.54 -10.95 18.76
C VAL A 34 -6.55 -12.48 18.53
N ASN A 35 -7.11 -12.89 17.41
CA ASN A 35 -7.05 -14.24 16.87
C ASN A 35 -6.50 -14.20 15.42
N PRO A 36 -6.19 -15.33 14.78
CA PRO A 36 -5.62 -15.33 13.43
C PRO A 36 -6.48 -14.61 12.38
N VAL A 37 -7.82 -14.70 12.48
CA VAL A 37 -8.73 -14.08 11.50
C VAL A 37 -8.68 -12.56 11.59
N ASN A 38 -8.79 -11.99 12.79
CA ASN A 38 -8.72 -10.54 12.94
C ASN A 38 -7.29 -10.00 12.78
N ALA A 39 -6.25 -10.79 13.06
CA ALA A 39 -4.87 -10.45 12.70
C ALA A 39 -4.71 -10.33 11.18
N ALA A 40 -5.29 -11.26 10.41
CA ALA A 40 -5.30 -11.17 8.95
C ALA A 40 -6.07 -9.93 8.46
N ALA A 41 -7.19 -9.57 9.11
CA ALA A 41 -7.93 -8.36 8.78
C ALA A 41 -7.09 -7.08 9.02
N ILE A 42 -6.35 -7.01 10.12
CA ILE A 42 -5.40 -5.92 10.41
C ILE A 42 -4.32 -5.84 9.33
N LEU A 43 -3.71 -6.96 8.96
CA LEU A 43 -2.69 -7.01 7.92
C LEU A 43 -3.22 -6.61 6.54
N ARG A 44 -4.52 -6.73 6.31
CA ARG A 44 -5.21 -6.36 5.06
C ARG A 44 -5.77 -4.92 5.07
N ASP A 45 -5.59 -4.16 6.16
CA ASP A 45 -6.12 -2.81 6.26
C ASP A 45 -5.46 -1.86 5.27
N LYS A 46 -6.27 -1.19 4.46
CA LYS A 46 -5.89 -0.27 3.39
C LYS A 46 -6.20 1.19 3.70
N LYS A 47 -6.55 1.47 4.97
CA LYS A 47 -6.93 2.81 5.43
C LYS A 47 -5.82 3.47 6.24
N GLY A 48 -5.90 4.79 6.35
CA GLY A 48 -5.07 5.60 7.22
C GLY A 48 -5.58 5.66 8.67
N LEU A 49 -4.95 6.50 9.47
CA LEU A 49 -5.37 6.79 10.84
C LEU A 49 -6.83 7.24 10.89
N GLY A 50 -7.54 6.87 11.95
CA GLY A 50 -8.96 7.17 12.10
C GLY A 50 -9.87 6.54 11.03
N GLY A 51 -9.36 5.62 10.21
CA GLY A 51 -10.10 5.03 9.10
C GLY A 51 -10.13 5.91 7.86
N GLU A 52 -9.25 6.90 7.73
CA GLU A 52 -9.16 7.81 6.59
C GLU A 52 -9.01 7.04 5.27
N PRO A 53 -9.78 7.37 4.23
CA PRO A 53 -9.60 6.79 2.91
C PRO A 53 -8.23 7.17 2.33
N LEU A 54 -7.48 6.18 1.90
CA LEU A 54 -6.21 6.34 1.19
C LEU A 54 -6.33 5.71 -0.21
N GLY A 55 -5.51 6.14 -1.13
CA GLY A 55 -5.32 5.37 -2.36
C GLY A 55 -4.74 3.99 -2.05
N TYR A 56 -5.10 2.99 -2.85
CA TYR A 56 -4.80 1.57 -2.58
C TYR A 56 -3.31 1.24 -2.53
N CYS A 57 -2.47 1.98 -3.21
CA CYS A 57 -1.02 1.80 -3.21
C CYS A 57 -0.29 2.77 -2.27
N ASN A 58 -1.02 3.46 -1.38
CA ASN A 58 -0.46 4.47 -0.50
C ASN A 58 0.43 3.85 0.58
N GLU A 59 1.61 4.40 0.75
CA GLU A 59 2.63 3.94 1.70
C GLU A 59 2.22 4.14 3.17
N LEU A 60 1.20 4.94 3.45
CA LEU A 60 0.65 5.14 4.80
C LEU A 60 -0.23 3.98 5.25
N ALA A 61 -0.74 3.15 4.34
CA ALA A 61 -1.56 1.98 4.66
C ALA A 61 -0.71 0.81 5.17
N ILE A 62 -1.28 -0.04 6.03
CA ILE A 62 -0.65 -1.31 6.46
C ILE A 62 -0.49 -2.22 5.25
N ASN A 63 -1.57 -2.41 4.48
CA ASN A 63 -1.52 -3.14 3.23
C ASN A 63 -1.39 -2.17 2.04
N GLN A 64 -0.17 -2.00 1.57
CA GLN A 64 0.18 -1.17 0.41
C GLN A 64 0.01 -1.92 -0.93
N LEU A 65 -0.54 -3.14 -0.92
CA LEU A 65 -0.61 -4.03 -2.08
C LEU A 65 0.76 -4.24 -2.77
N LEU A 66 1.82 -4.34 -1.96
CA LEU A 66 3.22 -4.47 -2.39
C LEU A 66 3.89 -5.69 -1.76
N ALA A 67 3.62 -5.96 -0.48
CA ALA A 67 4.25 -7.07 0.24
C ALA A 67 3.87 -8.42 -0.39
N MET A 68 4.88 -9.24 -0.66
CA MET A 68 4.70 -10.53 -1.33
C MET A 68 3.83 -11.47 -0.50
N HIS A 69 4.00 -11.47 0.83
CA HIS A 69 3.26 -12.28 1.78
C HIS A 69 3.24 -11.61 3.16
N SER A 70 2.38 -12.12 4.03
CA SER A 70 2.33 -11.82 5.45
C SER A 70 2.30 -13.11 6.24
N VAL A 71 2.78 -13.04 7.49
CA VAL A 71 2.83 -14.20 8.38
C VAL A 71 2.19 -13.84 9.71
N ILE A 72 1.37 -14.75 10.25
CA ILE A 72 0.78 -14.67 11.57
C ILE A 72 1.33 -15.84 12.39
N PHE A 73 1.82 -15.54 13.59
CA PHE A 73 2.38 -16.54 14.50
C PHE A 73 1.46 -16.72 15.71
N ARG A 74 1.24 -17.99 16.09
CA ARG A 74 0.57 -18.39 17.32
C ARG A 74 1.47 -19.35 18.10
N PRO A 75 2.51 -18.83 18.78
CA PRO A 75 3.59 -19.67 19.33
C PRO A 75 3.11 -20.70 20.34
N ALA A 76 2.11 -20.34 21.17
CA ALA A 76 1.55 -21.25 22.18
C ALA A 76 0.93 -22.53 21.58
N GLU A 77 0.48 -22.45 20.34
CA GLU A 77 -0.12 -23.59 19.62
C GLU A 77 0.81 -24.13 18.52
N ARG A 78 2.02 -23.57 18.43
CA ARG A 78 3.01 -23.90 17.39
C ARG A 78 2.46 -23.83 15.96
N LYS A 79 1.57 -22.83 15.70
CA LYS A 79 0.95 -22.62 14.39
C LYS A 79 1.41 -21.33 13.74
N ILE A 80 1.53 -21.37 12.42
CA ILE A 80 1.78 -20.21 11.58
C ILE A 80 0.79 -20.16 10.42
N TRP A 81 0.38 -18.95 10.04
CA TRP A 81 -0.41 -18.70 8.84
C TRP A 81 0.42 -17.85 7.88
N VAL A 82 0.51 -18.28 6.64
CA VAL A 82 1.22 -17.56 5.58
C VAL A 82 0.24 -17.19 4.49
N SER A 83 0.20 -15.90 4.11
CA SER A 83 -0.67 -15.46 3.03
C SER A 83 -0.16 -15.94 1.67
N THR A 84 -1.09 -16.30 0.80
CA THR A 84 -0.80 -16.55 -0.62
C THR A 84 -0.96 -15.29 -1.45
N SER A 85 -0.62 -15.36 -2.75
CA SER A 85 -0.92 -14.31 -3.74
C SER A 85 -2.43 -14.06 -3.86
N PRO A 86 -2.86 -12.82 -4.20
CA PRO A 86 -2.01 -11.65 -4.46
C PRO A 86 -1.71 -10.85 -3.18
N TRP A 87 -0.47 -10.43 -3.02
CA TRP A 87 0.03 -9.61 -1.92
C TRP A 87 -0.45 -10.16 -0.55
N GLN A 88 -0.96 -9.36 0.34
CA GLN A 88 -1.52 -9.81 1.63
C GLN A 88 -3.02 -10.17 1.54
N CYS A 89 -3.61 -10.07 0.35
CA CYS A 89 -5.04 -10.29 0.13
C CYS A 89 -5.41 -11.74 -0.17
N GLY A 90 -4.45 -12.60 -0.56
CA GLY A 90 -4.71 -14.03 -0.76
C GLY A 90 -5.11 -14.75 0.53
N ARG A 91 -5.55 -16.00 0.41
CA ARG A 91 -5.86 -16.83 1.58
C ARG A 91 -4.63 -17.00 2.47
N PHE A 92 -4.82 -17.15 3.78
CA PHE A 92 -3.75 -17.54 4.68
C PHE A 92 -3.82 -19.04 4.95
N VAL A 93 -2.77 -19.75 4.55
CA VAL A 93 -2.62 -21.19 4.79
C VAL A 93 -2.02 -21.39 6.16
N CYS A 94 -2.62 -22.29 6.95
CA CYS A 94 -2.14 -22.67 8.27
C CYS A 94 -1.16 -23.83 8.17
N TYR A 95 -0.04 -23.71 8.86
CA TYR A 95 0.94 -24.77 9.07
C TYR A 95 1.03 -25.08 10.56
N ASP A 96 0.77 -26.33 10.95
CA ASP A 96 1.05 -26.83 12.27
C ASP A 96 2.53 -27.28 12.31
N LEU A 97 3.32 -26.67 13.19
CA LEU A 97 4.75 -26.96 13.23
C LEU A 97 5.07 -28.33 13.82
N ASP A 98 4.15 -28.91 14.59
CA ASP A 98 4.31 -30.29 15.05
C ASP A 98 4.17 -31.28 13.88
N ASP A 99 3.26 -31.01 12.94
CA ASP A 99 3.11 -31.79 11.73
C ASP A 99 4.28 -31.59 10.76
N VAL A 100 4.71 -30.34 10.60
CA VAL A 100 5.82 -29.96 9.67
C VAL A 100 7.15 -30.59 10.09
N PHE A 101 7.43 -30.62 11.39
CA PHE A 101 8.71 -31.11 11.95
C PHE A 101 8.59 -32.45 12.64
N GLY A 102 7.43 -33.09 12.63
CA GLY A 102 7.20 -34.43 13.18
C GLY A 102 7.83 -35.55 12.36
N ALA A 103 7.96 -36.73 12.97
CA ALA A 103 8.59 -37.87 12.33
C ALA A 103 7.81 -38.41 11.09
N ASP A 104 6.51 -38.15 11.04
CA ASP A 104 5.60 -38.62 9.98
C ASP A 104 5.08 -37.47 9.12
N ALA A 105 5.94 -36.53 8.74
CA ALA A 105 5.61 -35.30 7.98
C ALA A 105 4.95 -35.61 6.61
N SER A 106 3.71 -36.10 6.62
CA SER A 106 2.94 -36.49 5.42
C SER A 106 1.99 -35.44 4.91
N GLY A 107 1.80 -34.32 5.62
CA GLY A 107 0.95 -33.21 5.19
C GLY A 107 1.35 -31.91 5.85
N PHE A 108 1.62 -30.91 5.02
CA PHE A 108 2.15 -29.63 5.48
C PHE A 108 1.07 -28.57 5.76
N GLU A 109 -0.17 -28.79 5.33
CA GLU A 109 -1.22 -27.76 5.40
C GLU A 109 -2.40 -28.25 6.26
N SER A 110 -2.78 -27.46 7.28
CA SER A 110 -4.05 -27.66 7.97
C SER A 110 -5.19 -27.03 7.16
N SER A 111 -5.95 -27.82 6.44
CA SER A 111 -7.09 -27.37 5.65
C SER A 111 -8.23 -26.76 6.49
N SER A 112 -8.32 -27.12 7.77
CA SER A 112 -9.40 -26.69 8.67
C SER A 112 -9.23 -25.26 9.21
N GLU A 113 -8.02 -24.71 9.16
CA GLU A 113 -7.71 -23.39 9.74
C GLU A 113 -7.28 -22.37 8.68
N VAL A 114 -7.61 -22.60 7.41
CA VAL A 114 -7.35 -21.63 6.33
C VAL A 114 -8.22 -20.40 6.52
N ILE A 115 -7.60 -19.22 6.50
CA ILE A 115 -8.33 -17.95 6.47
C ILE A 115 -8.60 -17.60 5.00
N PRO A 116 -9.87 -17.40 4.60
CA PRO A 116 -10.22 -17.09 3.22
C PRO A 116 -9.52 -15.84 2.70
N GLU A 117 -9.40 -15.71 1.40
CA GLU A 117 -8.89 -14.49 0.76
C GLU A 117 -9.76 -13.27 1.06
N ASP A 118 -9.18 -12.10 0.93
CA ASP A 118 -9.90 -10.83 1.07
C ASP A 118 -10.89 -10.68 -0.11
N PRO A 119 -12.20 -10.49 0.15
CA PRO A 119 -13.19 -10.26 -0.93
C PRO A 119 -12.83 -9.12 -1.89
N PHE A 120 -11.96 -8.21 -1.45
CA PHE A 120 -11.42 -7.13 -2.26
C PHE A 120 -10.81 -7.64 -3.58
N VAL A 121 -10.19 -8.83 -3.61
CA VAL A 121 -9.57 -9.38 -4.83
C VAL A 121 -10.54 -9.64 -5.98
N HIS A 122 -11.85 -9.70 -5.68
CA HIS A 122 -12.92 -9.87 -6.65
C HIS A 122 -13.65 -8.56 -6.97
N SER A 123 -13.22 -7.44 -6.40
CA SER A 123 -13.84 -6.13 -6.61
C SER A 123 -13.38 -5.47 -7.90
N ARG A 124 -14.16 -4.48 -8.36
CA ARG A 124 -13.74 -3.58 -9.43
C ARG A 124 -12.49 -2.78 -9.02
N ASP A 125 -12.46 -2.32 -7.79
CA ASP A 125 -11.32 -1.54 -7.26
C ASP A 125 -10.00 -2.33 -7.36
N PHE A 126 -10.05 -3.64 -7.15
CA PHE A 126 -8.86 -4.47 -7.34
C PHE A 126 -8.42 -4.53 -8.80
N ALA A 127 -9.37 -4.64 -9.74
CA ALA A 127 -9.06 -4.58 -11.18
C ALA A 127 -8.45 -3.23 -11.57
N ASP A 128 -9.00 -2.14 -11.03
CA ASP A 128 -8.49 -0.78 -11.24
C ASP A 128 -7.06 -0.62 -10.67
N VAL A 129 -6.76 -1.21 -9.51
CA VAL A 129 -5.40 -1.25 -8.94
C VAL A 129 -4.43 -2.00 -9.86
N LEU A 130 -4.83 -3.15 -10.41
CA LEU A 130 -3.98 -3.91 -11.34
C LEU A 130 -3.65 -3.08 -12.59
N GLU A 131 -4.66 -2.42 -13.13
CA GLU A 131 -4.50 -1.54 -14.29
C GLU A 131 -3.63 -0.33 -13.96
N PHE A 132 -3.84 0.31 -12.80
CA PHE A 132 -3.01 1.40 -12.31
C PHE A 132 -1.53 0.98 -12.23
N LYS A 133 -1.25 -0.16 -11.60
CA LYS A 133 0.12 -0.69 -11.48
C LYS A 133 0.76 -0.99 -12.84
N ARG A 134 -0.03 -1.44 -13.80
CA ARG A 134 0.42 -1.68 -15.17
C ARG A 134 0.76 -0.38 -15.89
N LEU A 135 -0.07 0.66 -15.71
CA LEU A 135 0.09 1.95 -16.38
C LEU A 135 1.14 2.85 -15.73
N LEU A 136 1.33 2.77 -14.42
CA LEU A 136 2.24 3.65 -13.68
C LEU A 136 3.66 3.74 -14.31
N PRO A 137 4.38 2.64 -14.57
CA PRO A 137 5.69 2.70 -15.19
C PRO A 137 5.66 3.23 -16.63
N VAL A 138 4.55 3.03 -17.34
CA VAL A 138 4.36 3.54 -18.73
C VAL A 138 4.25 5.07 -18.69
N MET A 139 3.44 5.62 -17.78
CA MET A 139 3.27 7.06 -17.60
C MET A 139 4.56 7.73 -17.11
N GLN A 140 5.24 7.13 -16.15
CA GLN A 140 6.55 7.60 -15.69
C GLN A 140 7.60 7.61 -16.81
N LYS A 141 7.62 6.59 -17.67
CA LYS A 141 8.51 6.55 -18.83
C LYS A 141 8.16 7.64 -19.84
N ALA A 142 6.88 7.86 -20.12
CA ALA A 142 6.41 8.92 -21.01
C ALA A 142 6.82 10.30 -20.49
N ALA A 143 6.62 10.57 -19.18
CA ALA A 143 7.05 11.81 -18.55
C ALA A 143 8.56 12.06 -18.71
N ARG A 144 9.40 11.05 -18.41
CA ARG A 144 10.86 11.16 -18.54
C ARG A 144 11.35 11.37 -19.97
N SER A 145 10.64 10.84 -20.96
CA SER A 145 11.02 10.96 -22.38
C SER A 145 10.40 12.16 -23.08
N GLY A 146 9.61 12.98 -22.40
CA GLY A 146 8.88 14.10 -23.00
C GLY A 146 7.80 13.68 -24.00
N ARG A 147 7.39 12.39 -23.97
CA ARG A 147 6.37 11.89 -24.89
C ARG A 147 5.00 12.43 -24.52
N HIS A 148 4.32 13.00 -25.50
CA HIS A 148 2.94 13.45 -25.32
C HIS A 148 2.02 12.27 -24.93
N VAL A 149 1.27 12.44 -23.84
CA VAL A 149 0.21 11.53 -23.41
C VAL A 149 -1.13 12.22 -23.64
N PRO A 150 -2.09 11.59 -24.35
CA PRO A 150 -3.43 12.15 -24.56
C PRO A 150 -4.15 12.43 -23.24
N GLU A 151 -4.98 13.46 -23.24
CA GLU A 151 -5.75 13.91 -22.07
C GLU A 151 -6.63 12.79 -21.48
N ASP A 152 -7.32 12.05 -22.36
CA ASP A 152 -8.21 10.96 -21.94
C ASP A 152 -7.43 9.83 -21.26
N SER A 153 -6.18 9.56 -21.71
CA SER A 153 -5.33 8.56 -21.08
C SER A 153 -4.87 8.98 -19.71
N LEU A 154 -4.57 10.28 -19.50
CA LEU A 154 -4.21 10.81 -18.18
C LEU A 154 -5.41 10.82 -17.24
N ARG A 155 -6.59 11.22 -17.71
CA ARG A 155 -7.83 11.15 -16.94
C ARG A 155 -8.16 9.72 -16.52
N HIS A 156 -8.08 8.78 -17.44
CA HIS A 156 -8.25 7.36 -17.14
C HIS A 156 -7.26 6.89 -16.08
N PHE A 157 -5.96 7.16 -16.27
CA PHE A 157 -4.93 6.79 -15.30
C PHE A 157 -5.20 7.31 -13.89
N VAL A 158 -5.59 8.59 -13.76
CA VAL A 158 -5.92 9.20 -12.47
C VAL A 158 -7.20 8.60 -11.88
N SER A 159 -8.21 8.25 -12.69
CA SER A 159 -9.47 7.69 -12.20
C SER A 159 -9.33 6.28 -11.61
N LEU A 160 -8.28 5.54 -11.94
CA LEU A 160 -8.02 4.20 -11.43
C LEU A 160 -7.66 4.18 -9.93
N ASP A 161 -7.05 5.27 -9.42
CA ASP A 161 -6.78 5.46 -7.99
C ASP A 161 -6.76 6.95 -7.65
N SER A 162 -7.95 7.56 -7.65
CA SER A 162 -8.13 9.01 -7.47
C SER A 162 -7.82 9.52 -6.06
N LEU A 163 -7.64 8.64 -5.09
CA LEU A 163 -7.23 8.99 -3.73
C LEU A 163 -5.71 8.87 -3.52
N TYR A 164 -4.99 8.36 -4.51
CA TYR A 164 -3.54 8.20 -4.39
C TYR A 164 -2.80 9.39 -5.02
N PHE A 165 -2.11 10.17 -4.21
CA PHE A 165 -1.38 11.35 -4.64
C PHE A 165 -0.45 11.09 -5.85
N LYS A 166 0.12 9.88 -5.94
CA LYS A 166 1.05 9.49 -7.00
C LYS A 166 0.42 9.51 -8.40
N ALA A 167 -0.88 9.26 -8.50
CA ALA A 167 -1.60 9.37 -9.76
C ALA A 167 -1.52 10.78 -10.32
N TYR A 168 -1.73 11.79 -9.48
CA TYR A 168 -1.66 13.19 -9.87
C TYR A 168 -0.23 13.71 -10.01
N ASP A 169 0.70 13.23 -9.19
CA ASP A 169 2.13 13.57 -9.32
C ASP A 169 2.65 13.15 -10.70
N VAL A 170 2.40 11.91 -11.11
CA VAL A 170 2.84 11.38 -12.40
C VAL A 170 2.09 12.00 -13.57
N ALA A 171 0.78 12.27 -13.43
CA ALA A 171 0.04 13.02 -14.45
C ALA A 171 0.61 14.44 -14.60
N GLY A 172 0.95 15.11 -13.50
CA GLY A 172 1.64 16.40 -13.50
C GLY A 172 2.96 16.37 -14.25
N ASP A 173 3.78 15.32 -14.02
CA ASP A 173 5.04 15.13 -14.75
C ASP A 173 4.80 14.94 -16.26
N CYS A 174 3.75 14.21 -16.66
CA CYS A 174 3.37 14.05 -18.07
C CYS A 174 2.89 15.36 -18.72
N TYR A 175 2.11 16.16 -17.99
CA TYR A 175 1.71 17.49 -18.44
C TYR A 175 2.91 18.42 -18.61
N LEU A 176 3.78 18.47 -17.59
CA LEU A 176 4.95 19.36 -17.62
C LEU A 176 5.91 19.03 -18.74
N SER A 177 6.23 17.75 -18.91
CA SER A 177 7.17 17.29 -19.96
C SER A 177 6.66 17.53 -21.39
N SER A 178 5.35 17.71 -21.56
CA SER A 178 4.72 18.06 -22.84
C SER A 178 4.37 19.54 -22.97
N GLY A 179 4.92 20.44 -22.10
CA GLY A 179 4.73 21.88 -22.17
C GLY A 179 3.40 22.39 -21.63
N ARG A 180 2.59 21.52 -21.00
CA ARG A 180 1.27 21.88 -20.45
C ARG A 180 1.38 22.35 -18.99
N ALA A 181 2.08 23.44 -18.76
CA ALA A 181 2.44 23.93 -17.42
C ALA A 181 1.24 24.20 -16.50
N ALA A 182 0.13 24.75 -17.03
CA ALA A 182 -1.07 25.04 -16.24
C ALA A 182 -1.73 23.76 -15.71
N GLN A 183 -1.84 22.71 -16.56
CA GLN A 183 -2.38 21.40 -16.16
C GLN A 183 -1.44 20.69 -15.18
N ALA A 184 -0.13 20.77 -15.37
CA ALA A 184 0.85 20.25 -14.44
C ALA A 184 0.69 20.88 -13.06
N ALA A 185 0.60 22.21 -12.98
CA ALA A 185 0.40 22.93 -11.72
C ALA A 185 -0.92 22.55 -11.03
N ALA A 186 -2.00 22.39 -11.79
CA ALA A 186 -3.29 21.94 -11.25
C ALA A 186 -3.18 20.52 -10.67
N SER A 187 -2.51 19.60 -11.39
CA SER A 187 -2.31 18.23 -10.97
C SER A 187 -1.47 18.15 -9.69
N TYR A 188 -0.34 18.85 -9.60
CA TYR A 188 0.48 18.89 -8.39
C TYR A 188 -0.25 19.51 -7.19
N ARG A 189 -1.02 20.60 -7.40
CA ARG A 189 -1.83 21.16 -6.31
C ARG A 189 -2.85 20.17 -5.80
N HIS A 190 -3.49 19.40 -6.68
CA HIS A 190 -4.40 18.36 -6.24
C HIS A 190 -3.69 17.24 -5.48
N ALA A 191 -2.52 16.77 -5.97
CA ALA A 191 -1.70 15.80 -5.26
C ALA A 191 -1.41 16.24 -3.81
N LEU A 192 -1.06 17.53 -3.61
CA LEU A 192 -0.76 18.09 -2.29
C LEU A 192 -1.96 18.16 -1.33
N THR A 193 -3.18 17.94 -1.79
CA THR A 193 -4.37 17.81 -0.92
C THR A 193 -4.61 16.41 -0.41
N LEU A 194 -3.88 15.42 -0.91
CA LEU A 194 -4.07 14.00 -0.60
C LEU A 194 -3.07 13.53 0.46
N PRO A 195 -3.41 12.50 1.25
CA PRO A 195 -2.52 11.94 2.25
C PRO A 195 -1.22 11.38 1.65
N MET A 196 -0.08 11.82 2.16
CA MET A 196 1.24 11.34 1.78
C MET A 196 2.26 11.58 2.90
N LYS A 197 3.41 10.94 2.82
CA LYS A 197 4.53 11.20 3.75
C LYS A 197 5.20 12.55 3.47
N PRO A 198 5.83 13.18 4.49
CA PRO A 198 6.42 14.52 4.37
C PRO A 198 7.44 14.66 3.23
N SER A 199 8.23 13.64 2.96
CA SER A 199 9.23 13.69 1.88
C SER A 199 8.61 13.76 0.48
N GLU A 200 7.48 13.10 0.26
CA GLU A 200 6.74 13.19 -1.01
C GLU A 200 6.07 14.56 -1.17
N TYR A 201 5.50 15.08 -0.07
CA TYR A 201 4.94 16.43 -0.06
C TYR A 201 5.97 17.46 -0.49
N GLN A 202 7.15 17.48 0.14
CA GLN A 202 8.25 18.41 -0.20
C GLN A 202 8.72 18.25 -1.65
N HIS A 203 8.75 16.99 -2.14
CA HIS A 203 9.13 16.72 -3.51
C HIS A 203 8.15 17.34 -4.52
N ILE A 204 6.84 17.15 -4.31
CA ILE A 204 5.80 17.70 -5.20
C ILE A 204 5.73 19.22 -5.08
N GLU A 205 5.86 19.80 -3.88
CA GLU A 205 5.94 21.23 -3.65
C GLU A 205 7.12 21.86 -4.42
N THR A 206 8.28 21.20 -4.41
CA THR A 206 9.45 21.62 -5.19
C THR A 206 9.18 21.60 -6.70
N LYS A 207 8.48 20.59 -7.22
CA LYS A 207 8.07 20.53 -8.64
C LYS A 207 7.14 21.70 -8.98
N LEU A 208 6.14 21.94 -8.15
CA LEU A 208 5.17 23.03 -8.34
C LEU A 208 5.87 24.41 -8.34
N GLY A 209 6.81 24.63 -7.43
CA GLY A 209 7.57 25.89 -7.35
C GLY A 209 8.47 26.19 -8.55
N LYS A 210 8.81 25.19 -9.37
CA LYS A 210 9.58 25.36 -10.61
C LYS A 210 8.74 25.74 -11.82
N ILE A 211 7.41 25.64 -11.73
CA ILE A 211 6.50 26.03 -12.82
C ILE A 211 6.32 27.55 -12.74
N ARG A 212 6.82 28.25 -13.76
CA ARG A 212 6.71 29.70 -13.94
C ARG A 212 5.56 30.04 -14.88
#